data_7efb510afa77b8a56a39e28394feb4d8
#
_entry.id   7efb510afa77b8a56a39e28394feb4d8
#
_cell.length_a   1.000
_cell.length_b   1.000
_cell.length_c   1.000
_cell.angle_alpha   90.00
_cell.angle_beta   90.00
_cell.angle_gamma   90.00
#
_symmetry.space_group_name_H-M   'P 1'
#
loop_
_entity.id
_entity.type
_entity.pdbx_description
1 polymer ?
#
loop_
_entity_poly.entity_id
_entity_poly.type
_entity_poly.pdbx_seq_one_letter_code
_entity_poly.pdbx_strand_id
1 'polypeptide(L)'
;MNLNPLTAISPVDGRYRSKTAELDDFFSEFALIRYRVMVEVEYYIALCELPLPQLEKFNGDYDDLRAIYEEFQTEDALEIKEIEKETNHDVKAVEYFLKRRFDELGLTEFKEFLHFGLTSQDINNTAVPLSMMEAHKLVVKPALEDLIDKLKGMAEEWRDIPMLAKTHGQPASPTHLGKEIYVFVERLNDQLKMLNSVPFTAKFGGATGNMNAHKVAYPDIDWPAFAKKFVEKSLKLKRQQTTTQIEHYDYMAAYFDALRRVNTILIDLSRDIWLYVSMEYFKQKIKAGEVGSSAMPHKVNPIDFENAEGNLGMANAILTFLSTKLPISRLQRDLTDSTVTRNIGVPIAHTLIALKSLMKGLDKLLLNEDKIRQDLQQNYAVVAEAIQTILRREQVEGAYELLKGLTRTNKHINKAAIDEFIKTLPVSNKIKEELLAITPENYTGYNY
;
A
#
# COMPACT_ATOMS: atom_id res chain seq x y z
N MET A 1 11.90 -17.12 27.90
CA MET A 1 12.67 -16.08 27.20
C MET A 1 11.83 -14.82 27.19
N ASN A 2 12.41 -13.68 27.49
CA ASN A 2 11.70 -12.40 27.33
C ASN A 2 11.53 -12.10 25.85
N LEU A 3 10.42 -11.46 25.47
CA LEU A 3 10.15 -11.06 24.10
C LEU A 3 11.16 -9.98 23.65
N ASN A 4 11.83 -10.22 22.54
CA ASN A 4 12.72 -9.28 21.87
C ASN A 4 12.82 -9.68 20.38
N PRO A 5 13.50 -8.93 19.51
CA PRO A 5 13.57 -9.25 18.07
C PRO A 5 14.10 -10.64 17.73
N LEU A 6 14.91 -11.27 18.59
CA LEU A 6 15.43 -12.63 18.37
C LEU A 6 14.46 -13.71 18.83
N THR A 7 13.55 -13.40 19.75
CA THR A 7 12.58 -14.35 20.31
C THR A 7 11.17 -14.16 19.79
N ALA A 8 10.92 -13.11 18.97
CA ALA A 8 9.64 -12.85 18.34
C ALA A 8 9.33 -13.92 17.28
N ILE A 9 8.11 -14.48 17.34
CA ILE A 9 7.64 -15.47 16.36
C ILE A 9 7.33 -14.79 15.02
N SER A 10 6.73 -13.61 15.06
CA SER A 10 6.46 -12.83 13.84
C SER A 10 7.76 -12.21 13.33
N PRO A 11 8.12 -12.41 12.04
CA PRO A 11 9.28 -11.75 11.46
C PRO A 11 9.09 -10.22 11.35
N VAL A 12 7.87 -9.72 11.39
CA VAL A 12 7.56 -8.28 11.41
C VAL A 12 8.16 -7.63 12.64
N ASP A 13 7.97 -8.25 13.82
CA ASP A 13 8.48 -7.74 15.10
C ASP A 13 9.89 -8.24 15.44
N GLY A 14 10.37 -9.26 14.71
CA GLY A 14 11.70 -9.84 14.85
C GLY A 14 12.67 -9.32 13.81
N ARG A 15 12.93 -10.11 12.78
CA ARG A 15 13.91 -9.87 11.73
C ARG A 15 13.75 -8.50 11.04
N TYR A 16 12.52 -8.04 10.87
CA TYR A 16 12.21 -6.81 10.14
C TYR A 16 11.87 -5.62 11.05
N ARG A 17 12.07 -5.75 12.36
CA ARG A 17 11.72 -4.72 13.34
C ARG A 17 12.23 -3.32 12.96
N SER A 18 13.46 -3.21 12.47
CA SER A 18 14.04 -1.93 12.05
C SER A 18 13.35 -1.29 10.83
N LYS A 19 12.55 -2.06 10.09
CA LYS A 19 11.79 -1.58 8.93
C LYS A 19 10.34 -1.23 9.26
N THR A 20 9.83 -1.64 10.41
CA THR A 20 8.40 -1.60 10.78
C THR A 20 8.13 -0.76 12.03
N ALA A 21 9.16 -0.29 12.73
CA ALA A 21 9.05 0.41 14.01
C ALA A 21 8.11 1.63 13.96
N GLU A 22 8.05 2.33 12.84
CA GLU A 22 7.16 3.49 12.64
C GLU A 22 5.66 3.13 12.63
N LEU A 23 5.31 1.84 12.56
CA LEU A 23 3.94 1.36 12.65
C LEU A 23 3.48 1.08 14.08
N ASP A 24 4.38 1.13 15.06
CA ASP A 24 4.05 0.86 16.46
C ASP A 24 3.03 1.85 17.01
N ASP A 25 3.16 3.12 16.63
CA ASP A 25 2.27 4.20 17.07
C ASP A 25 0.84 4.06 16.57
N PHE A 26 0.58 3.09 15.66
CA PHE A 26 -0.72 2.88 15.05
C PHE A 26 -1.30 1.48 15.30
N PHE A 27 -0.47 0.43 15.31
CA PHE A 27 -0.96 -0.95 15.27
C PHE A 27 -0.46 -1.84 16.41
N SER A 28 0.29 -1.32 17.36
CA SER A 28 0.63 -2.04 18.60
C SER A 28 -0.55 -2.07 19.57
N GLU A 29 -0.50 -2.95 20.58
CA GLU A 29 -1.48 -2.94 21.67
C GLU A 29 -1.42 -1.61 22.45
N PHE A 30 -0.23 -1.03 22.63
CA PHE A 30 -0.04 0.31 23.19
C PHE A 30 -0.81 1.36 22.39
N ALA A 31 -0.66 1.37 21.07
CA ALA A 31 -1.36 2.31 20.20
C ALA A 31 -2.88 2.13 20.28
N LEU A 32 -3.39 0.91 20.22
CA LEU A 32 -4.81 0.65 20.35
C LEU A 32 -5.38 1.19 21.65
N ILE A 33 -4.67 0.99 22.77
CA ILE A 33 -5.07 1.52 24.09
C ILE A 33 -5.08 3.06 24.05
N ARG A 34 -4.02 3.70 23.56
CA ARG A 34 -3.93 5.15 23.43
C ARG A 34 -5.05 5.74 22.58
N TYR A 35 -5.38 5.14 21.44
CA TYR A 35 -6.50 5.60 20.60
C TYR A 35 -7.86 5.43 21.29
N ARG A 36 -8.04 4.39 22.09
CA ARG A 36 -9.26 4.24 22.92
C ARG A 36 -9.36 5.35 23.96
N VAL A 37 -8.28 5.66 24.66
CA VAL A 37 -8.21 6.77 25.62
C VAL A 37 -8.53 8.08 24.92
N MET A 38 -7.92 8.35 23.76
CA MET A 38 -8.19 9.53 22.96
C MET A 38 -9.68 9.68 22.61
N VAL A 39 -10.30 8.61 22.10
CA VAL A 39 -11.72 8.64 21.72
C VAL A 39 -12.62 8.91 22.93
N GLU A 40 -12.36 8.30 24.08
CA GLU A 40 -13.12 8.51 25.31
C GLU A 40 -12.98 9.97 25.80
N VAL A 41 -11.77 10.53 25.79
CA VAL A 41 -11.51 11.91 26.20
C VAL A 41 -12.20 12.90 25.26
N GLU A 42 -12.03 12.74 23.95
CA GLU A 42 -12.66 13.64 22.97
C GLU A 42 -14.20 13.53 23.01
N TYR A 43 -14.73 12.32 23.27
CA TYR A 43 -16.16 12.14 23.48
C TYR A 43 -16.65 12.87 24.74
N TYR A 44 -15.92 12.76 25.85
CA TYR A 44 -16.23 13.47 27.07
C TYR A 44 -16.25 14.99 26.86
N ILE A 45 -15.22 15.53 26.19
CA ILE A 45 -15.16 16.97 25.84
C ILE A 45 -16.39 17.36 24.99
N ALA A 46 -16.74 16.54 24.00
CA ALA A 46 -17.90 16.81 23.17
C ALA A 46 -19.22 16.78 23.96
N LEU A 47 -19.34 15.97 25.02
CA LEU A 47 -20.49 15.98 25.91
C LEU A 47 -20.56 17.30 26.75
N CYS A 48 -19.40 17.82 27.20
CA CYS A 48 -19.34 19.09 27.90
C CYS A 48 -19.79 20.30 27.06
N GLU A 49 -19.71 20.19 25.73
CA GLU A 49 -20.22 21.19 24.77
C GLU A 49 -21.75 21.13 24.59
N LEU A 50 -22.43 20.12 25.13
CA LEU A 50 -23.88 20.01 25.09
C LEU A 50 -24.52 20.69 26.31
N PRO A 51 -25.80 21.10 26.20
CA PRO A 51 -26.52 21.69 27.32
C PRO A 51 -27.00 20.61 28.32
N LEU A 52 -26.04 19.84 28.85
CA LEU A 52 -26.32 18.83 29.88
C LEU A 52 -26.25 19.47 31.26
N PRO A 53 -27.35 19.52 32.04
CA PRO A 53 -27.38 20.20 33.33
C PRO A 53 -26.30 19.72 34.30
N GLN A 54 -25.92 18.44 34.23
CA GLN A 54 -24.92 17.82 35.11
C GLN A 54 -23.50 18.22 34.75
N LEU A 55 -23.26 18.65 33.51
CA LEU A 55 -21.95 19.15 33.03
C LEU A 55 -21.88 20.66 32.91
N GLU A 56 -22.96 21.41 33.23
CA GLU A 56 -22.98 22.88 33.15
C GLU A 56 -21.91 23.52 34.03
N LYS A 57 -21.60 22.89 35.17
CA LYS A 57 -20.59 23.37 36.13
C LYS A 57 -19.19 22.81 35.86
N PHE A 58 -19.01 22.05 34.77
CA PHE A 58 -17.69 21.53 34.45
C PHE A 58 -16.71 22.71 34.23
N ASN A 59 -15.63 22.72 35.01
CA ASN A 59 -14.63 23.77 35.04
C ASN A 59 -13.21 23.24 34.80
N GLY A 60 -13.09 21.98 34.36
CA GLY A 60 -11.80 21.41 34.00
C GLY A 60 -11.25 22.00 32.71
N ASP A 61 -9.93 21.98 32.58
CA ASP A 61 -9.25 22.37 31.35
C ASP A 61 -9.30 21.21 30.32
N TYR A 62 -9.72 21.50 29.12
CA TYR A 62 -9.73 20.50 28.03
C TYR A 62 -8.33 20.10 27.61
N ASP A 63 -7.34 20.96 27.75
CA ASP A 63 -5.95 20.63 27.42
C ASP A 63 -5.37 19.66 28.45
N ASP A 64 -5.72 19.79 29.73
CA ASP A 64 -5.36 18.79 30.77
C ASP A 64 -5.99 17.41 30.46
N LEU A 65 -7.24 17.39 29.95
CA LEU A 65 -7.86 16.15 29.54
C LEU A 65 -7.17 15.54 28.31
N ARG A 66 -6.78 16.35 27.33
CA ARG A 66 -6.06 15.88 26.14
C ARG A 66 -4.67 15.38 26.47
N ALA A 67 -3.99 16.01 27.46
CA ALA A 67 -2.69 15.54 27.92
C ALA A 67 -2.70 14.05 28.34
N ILE A 68 -3.84 13.52 28.82
CA ILE A 68 -3.97 12.09 29.17
C ILE A 68 -3.63 11.17 28.00
N TYR A 69 -3.95 11.53 26.75
CA TYR A 69 -3.61 10.71 25.58
C TYR A 69 -2.44 11.28 24.75
N GLU A 70 -2.17 12.57 24.79
CA GLU A 70 -1.06 13.20 24.08
C GLU A 70 0.29 12.86 24.72
N GLU A 71 0.32 12.79 26.06
CA GLU A 71 1.49 12.44 26.87
C GLU A 71 1.47 10.97 27.32
N PHE A 72 0.62 10.13 26.72
CA PHE A 72 0.40 8.73 27.09
C PHE A 72 1.69 7.92 26.97
N GLN A 73 2.10 7.23 28.06
CA GLN A 73 3.32 6.47 28.17
C GLN A 73 3.04 4.97 28.29
N THR A 74 4.09 4.16 28.17
CA THR A 74 4.02 2.71 28.34
C THR A 74 3.48 2.32 29.73
N GLU A 75 3.80 3.09 30.75
CA GLU A 75 3.36 2.91 32.14
C GLU A 75 1.84 3.02 32.26
N ASP A 76 1.22 3.97 31.54
CA ASP A 76 -0.24 4.11 31.49
C ASP A 76 -0.90 2.92 30.85
N ALA A 77 -0.32 2.42 29.74
CA ALA A 77 -0.80 1.21 29.10
C ALA A 77 -0.67 -0.01 30.02
N LEU A 78 0.42 -0.13 30.78
CA LEU A 78 0.61 -1.20 31.76
C LEU A 78 -0.41 -1.11 32.90
N GLU A 79 -0.72 0.08 33.42
CA GLU A 79 -1.79 0.29 34.40
C GLU A 79 -3.14 -0.19 33.87
N ILE A 80 -3.50 0.17 32.64
CA ILE A 80 -4.74 -0.30 31.99
C ILE A 80 -4.72 -1.83 31.88
N LYS A 81 -3.61 -2.45 31.51
CA LYS A 81 -3.49 -3.91 31.43
C LYS A 81 -3.61 -4.62 32.78
N GLU A 82 -3.16 -3.99 33.87
CA GLU A 82 -3.40 -4.52 35.23
C GLU A 82 -4.89 -4.48 35.59
N ILE A 83 -5.57 -3.37 35.30
CA ILE A 83 -7.03 -3.24 35.50
C ILE A 83 -7.76 -4.29 34.63
N GLU A 84 -7.33 -4.51 33.39
CA GLU A 84 -7.94 -5.51 32.50
C GLU A 84 -7.82 -6.94 33.04
N LYS A 85 -6.75 -7.30 33.73
CA LYS A 85 -6.62 -8.62 34.37
C LYS A 85 -7.68 -8.88 35.42
N GLU A 86 -8.10 -7.85 36.14
CA GLU A 86 -9.17 -7.96 37.17
C GLU A 86 -10.56 -7.95 36.53
N THR A 87 -10.79 -7.06 35.57
CA THR A 87 -12.12 -6.84 34.95
C THR A 87 -12.43 -7.84 33.84
N ASN A 88 -11.40 -8.48 33.28
CA ASN A 88 -11.48 -9.31 32.06
C ASN A 88 -12.19 -8.61 30.89
N HIS A 89 -12.01 -7.27 30.80
CA HIS A 89 -12.66 -6.45 29.80
C HIS A 89 -11.80 -5.22 29.44
N ASP A 90 -11.28 -5.19 28.22
CA ASP A 90 -10.29 -4.22 27.76
C ASP A 90 -10.80 -2.76 27.74
N VAL A 91 -11.98 -2.48 27.15
CA VAL A 91 -12.53 -1.12 27.10
C VAL A 91 -12.99 -0.64 28.48
N LYS A 92 -13.50 -1.55 29.34
CA LYS A 92 -13.86 -1.19 30.71
C LYS A 92 -12.62 -0.82 31.54
N ALA A 93 -11.48 -1.44 31.28
CA ALA A 93 -10.22 -1.07 31.90
C ALA A 93 -9.80 0.35 31.55
N VAL A 94 -10.00 0.77 30.29
CA VAL A 94 -9.77 2.17 29.85
C VAL A 94 -10.67 3.15 30.62
N GLU A 95 -11.97 2.85 30.76
CA GLU A 95 -12.90 3.67 31.53
C GLU A 95 -12.45 3.83 32.99
N TYR A 96 -12.02 2.75 33.65
CA TYR A 96 -11.55 2.82 35.05
C TYR A 96 -10.24 3.59 35.18
N PHE A 97 -9.32 3.45 34.24
CA PHE A 97 -8.13 4.27 34.19
C PHE A 97 -8.48 5.77 34.08
N LEU A 98 -9.36 6.14 33.16
CA LEU A 98 -9.82 7.52 33.01
C LEU A 98 -10.50 8.06 34.27
N LYS A 99 -11.33 7.24 34.95
CA LYS A 99 -11.94 7.62 36.23
C LYS A 99 -10.89 7.97 37.30
N ARG A 100 -9.77 7.24 37.36
CA ARG A 100 -8.63 7.55 38.23
C ARG A 100 -7.97 8.87 37.83
N ARG A 101 -7.70 9.08 36.54
CA ARG A 101 -7.14 10.37 36.06
C ARG A 101 -8.05 11.55 36.38
N PHE A 102 -9.37 11.40 36.31
CA PHE A 102 -10.34 12.41 36.70
C PHE A 102 -10.28 12.69 38.22
N ASP A 103 -10.10 11.66 39.04
CA ASP A 103 -9.91 11.87 40.49
C ASP A 103 -8.62 12.64 40.79
N GLU A 104 -7.53 12.35 40.07
CA GLU A 104 -6.24 13.06 40.19
C GLU A 104 -6.32 14.54 39.77
N LEU A 105 -7.13 14.84 38.75
CA LEU A 105 -7.38 16.19 38.25
C LEU A 105 -8.44 16.95 39.12
N GLY A 106 -8.99 16.33 40.17
CA GLY A 106 -10.02 16.96 41.00
C GLY A 106 -11.40 17.04 40.36
N LEU A 107 -11.66 16.22 39.34
CA LEU A 107 -12.89 16.16 38.51
C LEU A 107 -13.81 15.01 38.93
N THR A 108 -13.70 14.51 40.16
CA THR A 108 -14.39 13.34 40.67
C THR A 108 -15.92 13.36 40.45
N GLU A 109 -16.55 14.53 40.61
CA GLU A 109 -18.01 14.69 40.47
C GLU A 109 -18.51 14.52 39.02
N PHE A 110 -17.63 14.62 38.01
CA PHE A 110 -17.98 14.54 36.60
C PHE A 110 -17.62 13.21 35.94
N LYS A 111 -16.88 12.33 36.62
CA LYS A 111 -16.32 11.09 36.03
C LYS A 111 -17.35 10.07 35.59
N GLU A 112 -18.62 10.13 36.07
CA GLU A 112 -19.66 9.21 35.67
C GLU A 112 -20.16 9.45 34.22
N PHE A 113 -19.80 10.57 33.60
CA PHE A 113 -20.02 10.85 32.20
C PHE A 113 -18.97 10.23 31.25
N LEU A 114 -17.89 9.64 31.79
CA LEU A 114 -17.00 8.79 31.00
C LEU A 114 -17.77 7.57 30.47
N HIS A 115 -17.58 7.24 29.21
CA HIS A 115 -18.28 6.14 28.52
C HIS A 115 -19.81 6.26 28.55
N PHE A 116 -20.37 7.46 28.75
CA PHE A 116 -21.81 7.68 28.92
C PHE A 116 -22.59 7.19 27.69
N GLY A 117 -23.52 6.26 27.90
CA GLY A 117 -24.41 5.72 26.85
C GLY A 117 -23.72 4.87 25.77
N LEU A 118 -22.42 4.68 25.84
CA LEU A 118 -21.62 3.96 24.85
C LEU A 118 -21.62 2.44 25.08
N THR A 119 -21.14 1.72 24.07
CA THR A 119 -20.70 0.34 24.14
C THR A 119 -19.25 0.25 23.66
N SER A 120 -18.56 -0.83 24.00
CA SER A 120 -17.15 -1.03 23.62
C SER A 120 -16.87 -0.82 22.13
N GLN A 121 -17.84 -1.10 21.27
CA GLN A 121 -17.68 -0.93 19.83
C GLN A 121 -17.85 0.52 19.35
N ASP A 122 -18.42 1.41 20.13
CA ASP A 122 -18.35 2.84 19.83
C ASP A 122 -16.92 3.34 19.94
N ILE A 123 -16.13 2.74 20.85
CA ILE A 123 -14.72 3.07 21.05
C ILE A 123 -13.84 2.31 20.05
N ASN A 124 -14.01 1.01 19.86
CA ASN A 124 -13.18 0.23 18.93
C ASN A 124 -13.43 0.61 17.46
N ASN A 125 -14.69 0.80 17.06
CA ASN A 125 -15.04 1.17 15.68
C ASN A 125 -14.87 2.67 15.38
N THR A 126 -14.22 3.39 16.24
CA THR A 126 -13.67 4.74 16.03
C THR A 126 -12.14 4.72 16.16
N ALA A 127 -11.60 4.13 17.22
CA ALA A 127 -10.16 4.04 17.47
C ALA A 127 -9.41 3.32 16.34
N VAL A 128 -9.90 2.16 15.88
CA VAL A 128 -9.23 1.37 14.82
C VAL A 128 -9.22 2.11 13.48
N PRO A 129 -10.35 2.60 12.92
CA PRO A 129 -10.29 3.35 11.66
C PRO A 129 -9.52 4.68 11.79
N LEU A 130 -9.47 5.30 12.98
CA LEU A 130 -8.65 6.49 13.22
C LEU A 130 -7.16 6.16 13.12
N SER A 131 -6.69 5.12 13.79
CA SER A 131 -5.30 4.68 13.69
C SER A 131 -4.91 4.26 12.27
N MET A 132 -5.81 3.59 11.55
CA MET A 132 -5.59 3.25 10.12
C MET A 132 -5.49 4.49 9.25
N MET A 133 -6.34 5.49 9.46
CA MET A 133 -6.30 6.76 8.71
C MET A 133 -4.98 7.48 8.91
N GLU A 134 -4.51 7.57 10.15
CA GLU A 134 -3.25 8.23 10.48
C GLU A 134 -2.05 7.44 9.95
N ALA A 135 -2.02 6.11 10.10
CA ALA A 135 -0.99 5.26 9.52
C ALA A 135 -0.93 5.38 7.99
N HIS A 136 -2.10 5.42 7.33
CA HIS A 136 -2.15 5.65 5.88
C HIS A 136 -1.54 7.00 5.52
N LYS A 137 -1.95 8.06 6.19
CA LYS A 137 -1.52 9.43 5.90
C LYS A 137 -0.04 9.67 6.18
N LEU A 138 0.47 9.11 7.29
CA LEU A 138 1.80 9.43 7.81
C LEU A 138 2.89 8.43 7.37
N VAL A 139 2.51 7.20 7.01
CA VAL A 139 3.47 6.14 6.69
C VAL A 139 3.23 5.53 5.32
N VAL A 140 2.03 4.97 5.07
CA VAL A 140 1.78 4.15 3.87
C VAL A 140 1.80 5.01 2.60
N LYS A 141 1.05 6.11 2.60
CA LYS A 141 0.97 7.01 1.43
C LYS A 141 2.33 7.64 1.10
N PRO A 142 3.08 8.24 2.05
CA PRO A 142 4.41 8.78 1.76
C PRO A 142 5.37 7.73 1.20
N ALA A 143 5.40 6.52 1.77
CA ALA A 143 6.27 5.46 1.27
C ALA A 143 5.93 5.01 -0.16
N LEU A 144 4.65 5.04 -0.54
CA LEU A 144 4.21 4.77 -1.92
C LEU A 144 4.58 5.92 -2.86
N GLU A 145 4.39 7.16 -2.44
CA GLU A 145 4.74 8.35 -3.21
C GLU A 145 6.25 8.41 -3.47
N ASP A 146 7.08 8.15 -2.47
CA ASP A 146 8.53 8.08 -2.60
C ASP A 146 8.97 7.04 -3.64
N LEU A 147 8.33 5.85 -3.64
CA LEU A 147 8.63 4.80 -4.62
C LEU A 147 8.18 5.21 -6.04
N ILE A 148 7.01 5.83 -6.17
CA ILE A 148 6.51 6.33 -7.47
C ILE A 148 7.45 7.40 -8.02
N ASP A 149 7.90 8.34 -7.20
CA ASP A 149 8.83 9.40 -7.60
C ASP A 149 10.20 8.83 -7.99
N LYS A 150 10.68 7.81 -7.28
CA LYS A 150 11.89 7.07 -7.65
C LYS A 150 11.76 6.44 -9.04
N LEU A 151 10.67 5.72 -9.30
CA LEU A 151 10.42 5.08 -10.60
C LEU A 151 10.29 6.12 -11.72
N LYS A 152 9.62 7.24 -11.45
CA LYS A 152 9.49 8.35 -12.39
C LYS A 152 10.84 8.96 -12.74
N GLY A 153 11.71 9.17 -11.76
CA GLY A 153 13.08 9.64 -12.00
C GLY A 153 13.89 8.69 -12.88
N MET A 154 13.78 7.38 -12.61
CA MET A 154 14.45 6.35 -13.42
C MET A 154 13.86 6.28 -14.84
N ALA A 155 12.56 6.38 -15.00
CA ALA A 155 11.91 6.41 -16.30
C ALA A 155 12.36 7.60 -17.14
N GLU A 156 12.53 8.77 -16.56
CA GLU A 156 13.03 9.97 -17.24
C GLU A 156 14.52 9.83 -17.60
N GLU A 157 15.34 9.31 -16.69
CA GLU A 157 16.77 9.05 -16.94
C GLU A 157 16.98 8.10 -18.13
N TRP A 158 16.10 7.10 -18.28
CA TRP A 158 16.21 6.06 -19.33
C TRP A 158 15.25 6.26 -20.49
N ARG A 159 14.69 7.45 -20.60
CA ARG A 159 13.59 7.78 -21.53
C ARG A 159 13.86 7.37 -22.97
N ASP A 160 15.04 7.67 -23.47
CA ASP A 160 15.41 7.51 -24.88
C ASP A 160 16.27 6.27 -25.17
N ILE A 161 16.40 5.36 -24.18
CA ILE A 161 17.17 4.14 -24.35
C ILE A 161 16.31 3.09 -25.07
N PRO A 162 16.66 2.74 -26.32
CA PRO A 162 15.94 1.71 -27.07
C PRO A 162 16.21 0.34 -26.46
N MET A 163 15.17 -0.47 -26.32
CA MET A 163 15.23 -1.78 -25.71
C MET A 163 14.41 -2.80 -26.54
N LEU A 164 14.93 -4.02 -26.67
CA LEU A 164 14.18 -5.11 -27.25
C LEU A 164 13.02 -5.52 -26.33
N ALA A 165 11.77 -5.32 -26.77
CA ALA A 165 10.65 -5.86 -26.03
C ALA A 165 10.50 -7.37 -26.26
N LYS A 166 9.90 -8.05 -25.29
CA LYS A 166 9.59 -9.49 -25.40
C LYS A 166 8.10 -9.72 -25.15
N THR A 167 7.45 -10.41 -26.08
CA THR A 167 6.09 -10.92 -25.89
C THR A 167 6.14 -12.44 -25.92
N HIS A 168 5.45 -13.11 -25.02
CA HIS A 168 5.55 -14.58 -24.87
C HIS A 168 6.99 -15.08 -24.69
N GLY A 169 7.88 -14.26 -24.10
CA GLY A 169 9.30 -14.56 -23.96
C GLY A 169 10.12 -14.47 -25.26
N GLN A 170 9.51 -14.08 -26.38
CA GLN A 170 10.18 -13.96 -27.68
C GLN A 170 10.46 -12.50 -28.04
N PRO A 171 11.56 -12.22 -28.80
CA PRO A 171 11.83 -10.91 -29.35
C PRO A 171 10.64 -10.34 -30.12
N ALA A 172 10.28 -9.10 -29.80
CA ALA A 172 9.17 -8.35 -30.39
C ALA A 172 9.65 -6.96 -30.80
N SER A 173 8.71 -6.11 -31.24
CA SER A 173 9.01 -4.73 -31.64
C SER A 173 9.74 -3.99 -30.54
N PRO A 174 10.81 -3.24 -30.85
CA PRO A 174 11.54 -2.46 -29.88
C PRO A 174 10.68 -1.43 -29.16
N THR A 175 11.07 -1.09 -27.96
CA THR A 175 10.43 -0.09 -27.09
C THR A 175 11.51 0.81 -26.47
N HIS A 176 11.11 1.73 -25.59
CA HIS A 176 12.05 2.50 -24.76
C HIS A 176 12.05 1.98 -23.32
N LEU A 177 13.22 1.84 -22.72
CA LEU A 177 13.36 1.36 -21.34
C LEU A 177 12.63 2.28 -20.35
N GLY A 178 12.73 3.60 -20.53
CA GLY A 178 12.02 4.55 -19.68
C GLY A 178 10.50 4.36 -19.73
N LYS A 179 9.95 4.09 -20.92
CA LYS A 179 8.51 3.79 -21.08
C LYS A 179 8.11 2.50 -20.35
N GLU A 180 8.94 1.45 -20.40
CA GLU A 180 8.67 0.20 -19.66
C GLU A 180 8.56 0.44 -18.15
N ILE A 181 9.43 1.31 -17.59
CA ILE A 181 9.34 1.71 -16.17
C ILE A 181 8.13 2.61 -15.93
N TYR A 182 7.85 3.54 -16.84
CA TYR A 182 6.75 4.50 -16.66
C TYR A 182 5.35 3.85 -16.64
N VAL A 183 5.20 2.70 -17.28
CA VAL A 183 3.96 1.88 -17.17
C VAL A 183 3.61 1.60 -15.70
N PHE A 184 4.59 1.29 -14.87
CA PHE A 184 4.38 1.08 -13.44
C PHE A 184 4.04 2.38 -12.70
N VAL A 185 4.64 3.51 -13.08
CA VAL A 185 4.31 4.84 -12.53
C VAL A 185 2.85 5.18 -12.79
N GLU A 186 2.36 5.01 -14.00
CA GLU A 186 0.96 5.28 -14.37
C GLU A 186 0.00 4.39 -13.61
N ARG A 187 0.24 3.07 -13.62
CA ARG A 187 -0.58 2.07 -12.90
C ARG A 187 -0.65 2.36 -11.39
N LEU A 188 0.50 2.67 -10.76
CA LEU A 188 0.57 2.97 -9.33
C LEU A 188 -0.15 4.27 -8.97
N ASN A 189 0.01 5.33 -9.78
CA ASN A 189 -0.70 6.59 -9.57
C ASN A 189 -2.22 6.41 -9.62
N ASP A 190 -2.73 5.61 -10.57
CA ASP A 190 -4.16 5.37 -10.69
C ASP A 190 -4.69 4.55 -9.50
N GLN A 191 -3.95 3.54 -9.04
CA GLN A 191 -4.37 2.77 -7.86
C GLN A 191 -4.21 3.57 -6.57
N LEU A 192 -3.21 4.45 -6.45
CA LEU A 192 -3.07 5.35 -5.30
C LEU A 192 -4.24 6.34 -5.21
N LYS A 193 -4.72 6.88 -6.34
CA LYS A 193 -5.95 7.71 -6.37
C LYS A 193 -7.15 6.92 -5.84
N MET A 194 -7.31 5.66 -6.26
CA MET A 194 -8.40 4.79 -5.78
C MET A 194 -8.26 4.52 -4.28
N LEU A 195 -7.07 4.17 -3.80
CA LEU A 195 -6.80 3.93 -2.38
C LEU A 195 -7.12 5.17 -1.54
N ASN A 196 -6.67 6.36 -1.97
CA ASN A 196 -6.92 7.63 -1.29
C ASN A 196 -8.40 8.06 -1.32
N SER A 197 -9.21 7.54 -2.24
CA SER A 197 -10.65 7.85 -2.33
C SER A 197 -11.51 7.05 -1.36
N VAL A 198 -10.99 5.98 -0.76
CA VAL A 198 -11.73 5.16 0.20
C VAL A 198 -11.83 5.91 1.53
N PRO A 199 -13.05 6.24 1.99
CA PRO A 199 -13.19 6.93 3.27
C PRO A 199 -12.92 5.99 4.44
N PHE A 200 -12.31 6.53 5.49
CA PHE A 200 -12.26 5.86 6.79
C PHE A 200 -13.57 6.11 7.53
N THR A 201 -14.33 5.05 7.76
CA THR A 201 -15.67 5.09 8.34
C THR A 201 -15.69 4.63 9.79
N ALA A 202 -16.69 5.11 10.54
CA ALA A 202 -16.85 4.76 11.93
C ALA A 202 -18.31 4.52 12.28
N LYS A 203 -18.53 3.60 13.22
CA LYS A 203 -19.82 3.41 13.91
C LYS A 203 -19.77 4.13 15.25
N PHE A 204 -20.81 4.90 15.51
CA PHE A 204 -21.05 5.56 16.80
C PHE A 204 -22.54 5.69 17.04
N GLY A 205 -23.11 4.84 17.93
CA GLY A 205 -24.56 4.74 18.08
C GLY A 205 -25.06 3.86 19.24
N GLY A 206 -24.18 3.51 20.19
CA GLY A 206 -24.54 2.66 21.34
C GLY A 206 -24.71 1.17 20.97
N ALA A 207 -25.29 0.42 21.86
CA ALA A 207 -25.30 -1.05 21.87
C ALA A 207 -25.88 -1.71 20.60
N THR A 208 -26.78 -1.04 19.90
CA THR A 208 -27.44 -1.55 18.67
C THR A 208 -27.47 -0.52 17.53
N GLY A 209 -26.69 0.55 17.64
CA GLY A 209 -26.66 1.62 16.64
C GLY A 209 -27.82 2.62 16.71
N ASN A 210 -28.72 2.51 17.70
CA ASN A 210 -29.96 3.29 17.80
C ASN A 210 -29.91 4.39 18.85
N MET A 211 -28.77 4.65 19.52
CA MET A 211 -28.64 5.64 20.59
C MET A 211 -29.63 5.45 21.76
N ASN A 212 -30.01 4.21 22.08
CA ASN A 212 -31.07 3.90 23.06
C ASN A 212 -30.80 4.52 24.43
N ALA A 213 -29.58 4.35 24.97
CA ALA A 213 -29.22 4.86 26.29
C ALA A 213 -29.20 6.39 26.30
N HIS A 214 -28.64 7.01 25.25
CA HIS A 214 -28.63 8.48 25.11
C HIS A 214 -30.05 9.04 25.03
N LYS A 215 -30.90 8.44 24.19
CA LYS A 215 -32.27 8.92 23.98
C LYS A 215 -33.15 8.81 25.25
N VAL A 216 -32.95 7.78 26.06
CA VAL A 216 -33.72 7.63 27.31
C VAL A 216 -33.22 8.61 28.38
N ALA A 217 -31.94 8.91 28.42
CA ALA A 217 -31.35 9.84 29.38
C ALA A 217 -31.67 11.31 29.06
N TYR A 218 -31.56 11.71 27.80
CA TYR A 218 -31.83 13.09 27.34
C TYR A 218 -32.63 13.06 26.04
N PRO A 219 -33.97 12.93 26.14
CA PRO A 219 -34.85 12.75 25.00
C PRO A 219 -34.94 13.95 24.04
N ASP A 220 -34.57 15.14 24.50
CA ASP A 220 -34.66 16.39 23.73
C ASP A 220 -33.40 16.71 22.92
N ILE A 221 -32.32 15.92 23.08
CA ILE A 221 -31.09 16.09 22.32
C ILE A 221 -31.15 15.30 21.00
N ASP A 222 -30.74 15.95 19.92
CA ASP A 222 -30.53 15.28 18.63
C ASP A 222 -29.20 14.48 18.62
N TRP A 223 -29.23 13.28 19.20
CA TRP A 223 -28.08 12.42 19.32
C TRP A 223 -27.49 11.96 17.98
N PRO A 224 -28.30 11.69 16.91
CA PRO A 224 -27.74 11.44 15.58
C PRO A 224 -26.93 12.60 15.02
N ALA A 225 -27.38 13.84 15.17
CA ALA A 225 -26.63 15.02 14.75
C ALA A 225 -25.37 15.22 15.58
N PHE A 226 -25.45 15.05 16.91
CA PHE A 226 -24.29 15.06 17.80
C PHE A 226 -23.25 14.03 17.40
N ALA A 227 -23.64 12.77 17.23
CA ALA A 227 -22.72 11.70 16.83
C ALA A 227 -22.05 11.97 15.48
N LYS A 228 -22.79 12.54 14.52
CA LYS A 228 -22.23 12.95 13.23
C LYS A 228 -21.18 14.06 13.43
N LYS A 229 -21.51 15.09 14.22
CA LYS A 229 -20.56 16.18 14.54
C LYS A 229 -19.30 15.62 15.21
N PHE A 230 -19.46 14.76 16.22
CA PHE A 230 -18.34 14.16 16.95
C PHE A 230 -17.42 13.34 16.01
N VAL A 231 -17.97 12.38 15.28
CA VAL A 231 -17.17 11.51 14.41
C VAL A 231 -16.52 12.31 13.27
N GLU A 232 -17.25 13.23 12.63
CA GLU A 232 -16.75 13.92 11.44
C GLU A 232 -15.89 15.16 11.76
N LYS A 233 -16.12 15.84 12.88
CA LYS A 233 -15.37 17.06 13.25
C LYS A 233 -14.26 16.79 14.25
N SER A 234 -14.51 16.03 15.31
CA SER A 234 -13.48 15.72 16.30
C SER A 234 -12.55 14.61 15.81
N LEU A 235 -13.08 13.48 15.30
CA LEU A 235 -12.26 12.34 14.88
C LEU A 235 -11.86 12.35 13.39
N LYS A 236 -12.41 13.26 12.57
CA LYS A 236 -12.13 13.34 11.11
C LYS A 236 -12.46 12.06 10.32
N LEU A 237 -13.31 11.22 10.87
CA LEU A 237 -13.82 10.00 10.23
C LEU A 237 -15.17 10.27 9.57
N LYS A 238 -15.64 9.38 8.70
CA LYS A 238 -16.99 9.45 8.14
C LYS A 238 -17.94 8.58 8.96
N ARG A 239 -18.98 9.18 9.56
CA ARG A 239 -19.95 8.43 10.34
C ARG A 239 -20.86 7.58 9.45
N GLN A 240 -21.03 6.29 9.78
CA GLN A 240 -22.10 5.45 9.24
C GLN A 240 -23.40 5.71 10.03
N GLN A 241 -24.46 6.07 9.30
CA GLN A 241 -25.73 6.50 9.91
C GLN A 241 -26.53 5.34 10.48
N THR A 242 -26.63 4.24 9.74
CA THR A 242 -27.42 3.07 10.09
C THR A 242 -26.50 1.88 10.27
N THR A 243 -26.36 1.38 11.49
CA THR A 243 -25.45 0.29 11.84
C THR A 243 -26.11 -0.67 12.82
N THR A 244 -25.48 -1.81 13.04
CA THR A 244 -25.73 -2.70 14.18
C THR A 244 -24.90 -2.21 15.39
N GLN A 245 -24.48 -3.11 16.26
CA GLN A 245 -23.53 -2.78 17.32
C GLN A 245 -22.15 -2.40 16.76
N ILE A 246 -21.82 -2.84 15.53
CA ILE A 246 -20.52 -2.68 14.87
C ILE A 246 -20.62 -1.85 13.61
N GLU A 247 -19.46 -1.37 13.16
CA GLU A 247 -19.21 -0.81 11.83
C GLU A 247 -19.45 -1.89 10.75
N HIS A 248 -19.86 -1.50 9.52
CA HIS A 248 -20.11 -2.45 8.43
C HIS A 248 -18.84 -3.14 7.95
N TYR A 249 -17.67 -2.51 8.13
CA TYR A 249 -16.37 -2.91 7.61
C TYR A 249 -16.26 -2.93 6.07
N ASP A 250 -17.29 -2.51 5.33
CA ASP A 250 -17.29 -2.50 3.87
C ASP A 250 -16.22 -1.55 3.29
N TYR A 251 -16.08 -0.34 3.86
CA TYR A 251 -15.04 0.59 3.43
C TYR A 251 -13.64 0.15 3.90
N MET A 252 -13.53 -0.46 5.06
CA MET A 252 -12.27 -1.05 5.51
C MET A 252 -11.84 -2.20 4.58
N ALA A 253 -12.78 -3.05 4.17
CA ALA A 253 -12.55 -4.08 3.16
C ALA A 253 -12.14 -3.49 1.81
N ALA A 254 -12.80 -2.41 1.37
CA ALA A 254 -12.42 -1.69 0.14
C ALA A 254 -11.01 -1.11 0.22
N TYR A 255 -10.59 -0.59 1.39
CA TYR A 255 -9.21 -0.13 1.61
C TYR A 255 -8.20 -1.29 1.46
N PHE A 256 -8.47 -2.44 2.07
CA PHE A 256 -7.63 -3.63 1.95
C PHE A 256 -7.54 -4.14 0.52
N ASP A 257 -8.65 -4.15 -0.22
CA ASP A 257 -8.67 -4.54 -1.63
C ASP A 257 -7.91 -3.55 -2.51
N ALA A 258 -8.01 -2.25 -2.26
CA ALA A 258 -7.26 -1.23 -2.97
C ALA A 258 -5.74 -1.36 -2.70
N LEU A 259 -5.34 -1.55 -1.45
CA LEU A 259 -3.93 -1.77 -1.09
C LEU A 259 -3.38 -3.05 -1.72
N ARG A 260 -4.16 -4.14 -1.74
CA ARG A 260 -3.80 -5.39 -2.41
C ARG A 260 -3.57 -5.19 -3.91
N ARG A 261 -4.33 -4.32 -4.58
CA ARG A 261 -4.12 -3.98 -6.01
C ARG A 261 -2.80 -3.25 -6.22
N VAL A 262 -2.46 -2.30 -5.34
CA VAL A 262 -1.13 -1.66 -5.35
C VAL A 262 -0.03 -2.72 -5.19
N ASN A 263 -0.15 -3.58 -4.19
CA ASN A 263 0.81 -4.66 -3.94
C ASN A 263 0.98 -5.59 -5.16
N THR A 264 -0.10 -5.87 -5.89
CA THR A 264 -0.05 -6.72 -7.10
C THR A 264 0.79 -6.08 -8.21
N ILE A 265 0.70 -4.76 -8.39
CA ILE A 265 1.54 -4.03 -9.35
C ILE A 265 3.00 -4.06 -8.93
N LEU A 266 3.28 -3.95 -7.62
CA LEU A 266 4.65 -4.02 -7.09
C LEU A 266 5.26 -5.43 -7.19
N ILE A 267 4.45 -6.48 -7.11
CA ILE A 267 4.89 -7.86 -7.41
C ILE A 267 5.30 -7.97 -8.88
N ASP A 268 4.48 -7.45 -9.78
CA ASP A 268 4.75 -7.43 -11.22
C ASP A 268 6.07 -6.69 -11.53
N LEU A 269 6.23 -5.48 -10.98
CA LEU A 269 7.49 -4.72 -11.05
C LEU A 269 8.69 -5.53 -10.55
N SER A 270 8.54 -6.20 -9.39
CA SER A 270 9.63 -6.98 -8.78
C SER A 270 10.10 -8.10 -9.72
N ARG A 271 9.15 -8.77 -10.39
CA ARG A 271 9.41 -9.86 -11.34
C ARG A 271 10.05 -9.37 -12.62
N ASP A 272 9.60 -8.24 -13.16
CA ASP A 272 10.18 -7.68 -14.38
C ASP A 272 11.61 -7.21 -14.14
N ILE A 273 11.88 -6.51 -13.03
CA ILE A 273 13.26 -6.11 -12.69
C ILE A 273 14.14 -7.34 -12.46
N TRP A 274 13.65 -8.36 -11.76
CA TRP A 274 14.36 -9.63 -11.60
C TRP A 274 14.72 -10.27 -12.95
N LEU A 275 13.78 -10.29 -13.91
CA LEU A 275 14.01 -10.78 -15.27
C LEU A 275 15.06 -9.93 -16.01
N TYR A 276 14.98 -8.61 -15.92
CA TYR A 276 15.98 -7.73 -16.54
C TYR A 276 17.38 -7.91 -15.94
N VAL A 277 17.49 -8.20 -14.64
CA VAL A 277 18.77 -8.60 -14.04
C VAL A 277 19.24 -9.94 -14.61
N SER A 278 18.36 -10.94 -14.76
CA SER A 278 18.72 -12.25 -15.33
C SER A 278 19.13 -12.18 -16.80
N MET A 279 18.63 -11.17 -17.54
CA MET A 279 18.98 -10.86 -18.93
C MET A 279 20.23 -9.98 -19.03
N GLU A 280 20.85 -9.62 -17.90
CA GLU A 280 22.00 -8.71 -17.81
C GLU A 280 21.73 -7.26 -18.31
N TYR A 281 20.45 -6.87 -18.44
CA TYR A 281 20.09 -5.47 -18.73
C TYR A 281 20.39 -4.56 -17.57
N PHE A 282 20.28 -5.08 -16.35
CA PHE A 282 20.74 -4.44 -15.13
C PHE A 282 21.84 -5.27 -14.46
N LYS A 283 22.84 -4.58 -13.94
CA LYS A 283 23.80 -5.08 -12.94
C LYS A 283 23.44 -4.47 -11.58
N GLN A 284 23.98 -5.03 -10.52
CA GLN A 284 23.77 -4.50 -9.18
C GLN A 284 25.09 -3.97 -8.62
N LYS A 285 25.04 -2.78 -7.97
CA LYS A 285 26.16 -2.23 -7.23
C LYS A 285 26.59 -3.21 -6.14
N ILE A 286 27.89 -3.51 -6.11
CA ILE A 286 28.49 -4.30 -5.03
C ILE A 286 28.81 -3.33 -3.89
N LYS A 287 28.28 -3.60 -2.69
CA LYS A 287 28.66 -2.86 -1.50
C LYS A 287 29.83 -3.57 -0.84
N ALA A 288 30.89 -2.80 -0.51
CA ALA A 288 32.06 -3.35 0.17
C ALA A 288 31.64 -4.08 1.45
N GLY A 289 32.07 -5.35 1.59
CA GLY A 289 31.72 -6.21 2.71
C GLY A 289 30.42 -7.02 2.57
N GLU A 290 29.61 -6.80 1.54
CA GLU A 290 28.47 -7.69 1.23
C GLU A 290 28.94 -8.97 0.55
N VAL A 291 28.48 -10.13 1.02
CA VAL A 291 28.69 -11.43 0.39
C VAL A 291 27.48 -11.73 -0.49
N GLY A 292 27.65 -11.67 -1.79
CA GLY A 292 26.57 -11.86 -2.77
C GLY A 292 26.07 -13.31 -2.86
N SER A 293 26.92 -14.29 -2.57
CA SER A 293 26.61 -15.72 -2.52
C SER A 293 27.56 -16.42 -1.56
N SER A 294 27.07 -17.40 -0.81
CA SER A 294 27.89 -18.20 0.10
C SER A 294 28.92 -19.11 -0.61
N ALA A 295 28.66 -19.45 -1.88
CA ALA A 295 29.48 -20.39 -2.64
C ALA A 295 30.14 -19.78 -3.89
N MET A 296 29.61 -18.68 -4.44
CA MET A 296 30.04 -18.07 -5.71
C MET A 296 30.29 -16.55 -5.52
N PRO A 297 31.53 -16.13 -5.23
CA PRO A 297 31.83 -14.72 -4.89
C PRO A 297 31.49 -13.69 -5.97
N HIS A 298 31.43 -14.10 -7.24
CA HIS A 298 31.10 -13.25 -8.37
C HIS A 298 29.60 -13.00 -8.56
N LYS A 299 28.75 -13.76 -7.82
CA LYS A 299 27.29 -13.75 -8.00
C LYS A 299 26.63 -12.74 -7.07
N VAL A 300 25.99 -11.72 -7.63
CA VAL A 300 25.18 -10.76 -6.90
C VAL A 300 23.71 -11.01 -7.20
N ASN A 301 22.99 -11.52 -6.21
CA ASN A 301 21.58 -11.89 -6.36
C ASN A 301 20.65 -10.68 -6.19
N PRO A 302 19.55 -10.57 -6.94
CA PRO A 302 18.53 -9.51 -6.81
C PRO A 302 17.60 -9.74 -5.62
N ILE A 303 18.16 -10.03 -4.43
CA ILE A 303 17.42 -10.46 -3.23
C ILE A 303 16.45 -9.41 -2.70
N ASP A 304 16.68 -8.14 -2.98
CA ASP A 304 15.80 -7.06 -2.52
C ASP A 304 14.44 -7.15 -3.25
N PHE A 305 14.41 -7.53 -4.53
CA PHE A 305 13.19 -7.75 -5.31
C PHE A 305 12.49 -9.07 -4.92
N GLU A 306 13.23 -10.14 -4.66
CA GLU A 306 12.69 -11.40 -4.14
C GLU A 306 12.06 -11.22 -2.76
N ASN A 307 12.71 -10.45 -1.87
CA ASN A 307 12.18 -10.10 -0.56
C ASN A 307 10.89 -9.27 -0.67
N ALA A 308 10.85 -8.32 -1.60
CA ALA A 308 9.66 -7.53 -1.86
C ALA A 308 8.50 -8.41 -2.34
N GLU A 309 8.72 -9.25 -3.35
CA GLU A 309 7.70 -10.18 -3.87
C GLU A 309 7.13 -11.07 -2.78
N GLY A 310 7.99 -11.69 -1.96
CA GLY A 310 7.57 -12.58 -0.87
C GLY A 310 6.72 -11.84 0.20
N ASN A 311 7.15 -10.64 0.62
CA ASN A 311 6.39 -9.86 1.62
C ASN A 311 5.06 -9.35 1.06
N LEU A 312 5.00 -8.91 -0.20
CA LEU A 312 3.77 -8.49 -0.86
C LEU A 312 2.77 -9.65 -1.01
N GLY A 313 3.27 -10.86 -1.29
CA GLY A 313 2.45 -12.07 -1.32
C GLY A 313 1.81 -12.37 0.04
N MET A 314 2.60 -12.29 1.14
CA MET A 314 2.10 -12.44 2.51
C MET A 314 1.07 -11.36 2.85
N ALA A 315 1.36 -10.10 2.54
CA ALA A 315 0.42 -9.00 2.73
C ALA A 315 -0.92 -9.28 2.02
N ASN A 316 -0.87 -9.64 0.75
CA ASN A 316 -2.06 -9.89 -0.07
C ASN A 316 -2.92 -11.05 0.46
N ALA A 317 -2.32 -12.11 0.98
CA ALA A 317 -3.05 -13.22 1.59
C ALA A 317 -3.87 -12.75 2.81
N ILE A 318 -3.25 -11.97 3.71
CA ILE A 318 -3.91 -11.46 4.91
C ILE A 318 -4.95 -10.39 4.54
N LEU A 319 -4.63 -9.46 3.65
CA LEU A 319 -5.57 -8.42 3.18
C LEU A 319 -6.83 -9.06 2.54
N THR A 320 -6.67 -10.13 1.76
CA THR A 320 -7.79 -10.88 1.19
C THR A 320 -8.66 -11.51 2.28
N PHE A 321 -8.05 -12.10 3.30
CA PHE A 321 -8.80 -12.64 4.43
C PHE A 321 -9.56 -11.54 5.19
N LEU A 322 -8.90 -10.42 5.50
CA LEU A 322 -9.52 -9.29 6.21
C LEU A 322 -10.70 -8.70 5.43
N SER A 323 -10.54 -8.47 4.12
CA SER A 323 -11.58 -7.87 3.27
C SER A 323 -12.81 -8.78 3.11
N THR A 324 -12.63 -10.10 3.14
CA THR A 324 -13.72 -11.06 3.02
C THR A 324 -14.35 -11.43 4.36
N LYS A 325 -13.61 -11.39 5.48
CA LYS A 325 -14.09 -11.81 6.80
C LYS A 325 -14.82 -10.69 7.54
N LEU A 326 -14.27 -9.48 7.57
CA LEU A 326 -14.78 -8.41 8.44
C LEU A 326 -16.22 -8.00 8.14
N PRO A 327 -16.68 -7.87 6.86
CA PRO A 327 -18.08 -7.53 6.57
C PRO A 327 -19.12 -8.59 6.99
N ILE A 328 -18.68 -9.75 7.47
CA ILE A 328 -19.57 -10.85 7.87
C ILE A 328 -19.57 -10.98 9.39
N SER A 329 -20.71 -10.72 10.01
CA SER A 329 -20.94 -10.91 11.44
C SER A 329 -22.32 -11.56 11.69
N ARG A 330 -22.56 -12.02 12.93
CA ARG A 330 -23.83 -12.66 13.33
C ARG A 330 -24.72 -11.65 14.03
N LEU A 331 -25.93 -11.48 13.52
CA LEU A 331 -26.96 -10.59 14.09
C LEU A 331 -26.40 -9.19 14.35
N GLN A 332 -26.43 -8.71 15.61
CA GLN A 332 -25.87 -7.41 15.98
C GLN A 332 -24.34 -7.42 16.01
N ARG A 333 -23.72 -8.52 16.45
CA ARG A 333 -22.28 -8.72 16.54
C ARG A 333 -21.93 -10.14 17.02
N ASP A 334 -20.80 -10.66 16.55
CA ASP A 334 -19.99 -11.68 17.22
C ASP A 334 -18.58 -11.15 17.53
N LEU A 335 -17.79 -11.86 18.34
CA LEU A 335 -16.47 -11.40 18.80
C LEU A 335 -15.37 -11.56 17.76
N THR A 336 -15.61 -12.21 16.62
CA THR A 336 -14.56 -12.53 15.64
C THR A 336 -13.93 -11.30 15.00
N ASP A 337 -14.68 -10.19 14.92
CA ASP A 337 -14.15 -8.90 14.46
C ASP A 337 -12.97 -8.43 15.32
N SER A 338 -13.13 -8.43 16.65
CA SER A 338 -12.06 -7.98 17.57
C SER A 338 -10.80 -8.86 17.49
N THR A 339 -10.96 -10.17 17.29
CA THR A 339 -9.82 -11.08 17.09
C THR A 339 -9.06 -10.76 15.80
N VAL A 340 -9.80 -10.51 14.73
CA VAL A 340 -9.25 -10.34 13.39
C VAL A 340 -8.62 -8.95 13.22
N THR A 341 -9.25 -7.89 13.72
CA THR A 341 -8.76 -6.51 13.59
C THR A 341 -7.41 -6.26 14.26
N ARG A 342 -7.03 -7.05 15.28
CA ARG A 342 -5.69 -6.99 15.88
C ARG A 342 -4.56 -7.35 14.90
N ASN A 343 -4.89 -7.95 13.75
CA ASN A 343 -3.93 -8.33 12.72
C ASN A 343 -3.82 -7.30 11.57
N ILE A 344 -4.53 -6.17 11.61
CA ILE A 344 -4.54 -5.17 10.52
C ILE A 344 -3.13 -4.63 10.25
N GLY A 345 -2.34 -4.39 11.29
CA GLY A 345 -0.96 -3.91 11.17
C GLY A 345 -0.02 -4.87 10.45
N VAL A 346 -0.28 -6.18 10.51
CA VAL A 346 0.63 -7.21 9.95
C VAL A 346 0.76 -7.10 8.43
N PRO A 347 -0.30 -7.09 7.62
CA PRO A 347 -0.18 -6.95 6.17
C PRO A 347 0.32 -5.57 5.76
N ILE A 348 0.02 -4.51 6.51
CA ILE A 348 0.56 -3.17 6.29
C ILE A 348 2.07 -3.17 6.51
N ALA A 349 2.55 -3.82 7.56
CA ALA A 349 3.98 -3.98 7.84
C ALA A 349 4.69 -4.79 6.74
N HIS A 350 4.11 -5.89 6.25
CA HIS A 350 4.67 -6.62 5.12
C HIS A 350 4.73 -5.75 3.85
N THR A 351 3.72 -4.93 3.58
CA THR A 351 3.75 -3.96 2.47
C THR A 351 4.89 -2.95 2.66
N LEU A 352 5.05 -2.39 3.85
CA LEU A 352 6.12 -1.43 4.15
C LEU A 352 7.53 -2.05 4.02
N ILE A 353 7.71 -3.28 4.50
CA ILE A 353 8.97 -4.03 4.32
C ILE A 353 9.30 -4.16 2.84
N ALA A 354 8.31 -4.47 2.02
CA ALA A 354 8.48 -4.61 0.57
C ALA A 354 8.82 -3.28 -0.10
N LEU A 355 8.14 -2.18 0.25
CA LEU A 355 8.44 -0.84 -0.26
C LEU A 355 9.90 -0.44 0.03
N LYS A 356 10.34 -0.62 1.28
CA LYS A 356 11.74 -0.35 1.68
C LYS A 356 12.74 -1.27 0.98
N SER A 357 12.35 -2.52 0.67
CA SER A 357 13.20 -3.44 -0.09
C SER A 357 13.28 -3.05 -1.55
N LEU A 358 12.18 -2.64 -2.17
CA LEU A 358 12.15 -2.12 -3.55
C LEU A 358 13.03 -0.87 -3.68
N MET A 359 12.86 0.12 -2.81
CA MET A 359 13.70 1.32 -2.81
C MET A 359 15.19 0.97 -2.76
N LYS A 360 15.57 0.09 -1.83
CA LYS A 360 16.96 -0.38 -1.70
C LYS A 360 17.43 -1.13 -2.95
N GLY A 361 16.59 -1.97 -3.54
CA GLY A 361 16.92 -2.71 -4.76
C GLY A 361 17.11 -1.80 -5.96
N LEU A 362 16.21 -0.84 -6.16
CA LEU A 362 16.28 0.16 -7.23
C LEU A 362 17.53 1.04 -7.14
N ASP A 363 17.96 1.44 -5.94
CA ASP A 363 19.18 2.21 -5.72
C ASP A 363 20.47 1.44 -6.07
N LYS A 364 20.40 0.11 -6.11
CA LYS A 364 21.53 -0.75 -6.48
C LYS A 364 21.61 -1.02 -7.97
N LEU A 365 20.59 -0.72 -8.76
CA LEU A 365 20.60 -1.02 -10.19
C LEU A 365 21.62 -0.16 -10.93
N LEU A 366 22.35 -0.81 -11.83
CA LEU A 366 23.24 -0.20 -12.80
C LEU A 366 22.79 -0.65 -14.18
N LEU A 367 22.47 0.31 -15.05
CA LEU A 367 22.09 0.03 -16.41
C LEU A 367 23.27 -0.55 -17.20
N ASN A 368 23.03 -1.57 -18.02
CA ASN A 368 23.99 -2.18 -18.93
C ASN A 368 23.55 -1.93 -20.39
N GLU A 369 23.75 -0.71 -20.85
CA GLU A 369 23.37 -0.28 -22.20
C GLU A 369 24.00 -1.13 -23.31
N ASP A 370 25.24 -1.58 -23.11
CA ASP A 370 25.94 -2.42 -24.09
C ASP A 370 25.18 -3.73 -24.33
N LYS A 371 24.67 -4.35 -23.25
CA LYS A 371 23.90 -5.59 -23.37
C LYS A 371 22.55 -5.36 -24.06
N ILE A 372 21.87 -4.27 -23.73
CA ILE A 372 20.60 -3.90 -24.37
C ILE A 372 20.81 -3.65 -25.86
N ARG A 373 21.84 -2.92 -26.24
CA ARG A 373 22.19 -2.66 -27.64
C ARG A 373 22.59 -3.94 -28.37
N GLN A 374 23.37 -4.81 -27.73
CA GLN A 374 23.75 -6.11 -28.30
C GLN A 374 22.51 -6.96 -28.60
N ASP A 375 21.53 -7.03 -27.68
CA ASP A 375 20.30 -7.81 -27.89
C ASP A 375 19.46 -7.25 -29.04
N LEU A 376 19.36 -5.93 -29.20
CA LEU A 376 18.70 -5.32 -30.36
C LEU A 376 19.38 -5.74 -31.67
N GLN A 377 20.72 -5.62 -31.74
CA GLN A 377 21.48 -5.97 -32.96
C GLN A 377 21.43 -7.45 -33.30
N GLN A 378 21.41 -8.33 -32.28
CA GLN A 378 21.30 -9.78 -32.49
C GLN A 378 19.88 -10.22 -32.94
N ASN A 379 18.87 -9.38 -32.74
CA ASN A 379 17.50 -9.66 -33.10
C ASN A 379 16.97 -8.76 -34.23
N TYR A 380 17.82 -8.52 -35.24
CA TYR A 380 17.52 -7.59 -36.34
C TYR A 380 16.21 -7.92 -37.09
N ALA A 381 15.75 -9.17 -37.05
CA ALA A 381 14.49 -9.61 -37.64
C ALA A 381 13.24 -8.84 -37.15
N VAL A 382 13.33 -8.14 -35.98
CA VAL A 382 12.21 -7.37 -35.44
C VAL A 382 11.78 -6.19 -36.32
N VAL A 383 12.68 -5.70 -37.21
CA VAL A 383 12.33 -4.65 -38.18
C VAL A 383 11.43 -5.16 -39.32
N ALA A 384 11.23 -6.46 -39.43
CA ALA A 384 10.35 -7.04 -40.48
C ALA A 384 8.90 -6.51 -40.41
N GLU A 385 8.41 -6.20 -39.19
CA GLU A 385 7.10 -5.56 -39.02
C GLU A 385 7.04 -4.18 -39.65
N ALA A 386 8.07 -3.35 -39.46
CA ALA A 386 8.17 -2.03 -40.06
C ALA A 386 8.21 -2.12 -41.60
N ILE A 387 9.05 -3.03 -42.12
CA ILE A 387 9.15 -3.27 -43.57
C ILE A 387 7.80 -3.69 -44.15
N GLN A 388 7.13 -4.65 -43.52
CA GLN A 388 5.81 -5.10 -43.95
C GLN A 388 4.80 -3.96 -43.98
N THR A 389 4.80 -3.09 -42.95
CA THR A 389 3.87 -1.95 -42.83
C THR A 389 4.10 -0.94 -43.95
N ILE A 390 5.36 -0.62 -44.28
CA ILE A 390 5.71 0.25 -45.39
C ILE A 390 5.31 -0.38 -46.74
N LEU A 391 5.58 -1.65 -46.95
CA LEU A 391 5.17 -2.34 -48.17
C LEU A 391 3.64 -2.33 -48.37
N ARG A 392 2.87 -2.46 -47.28
CA ARG A 392 1.41 -2.29 -47.33
C ARG A 392 1.00 -0.87 -47.68
N ARG A 393 1.68 0.14 -47.13
CA ARG A 393 1.48 1.55 -47.50
C ARG A 393 1.69 1.75 -49.00
N GLU A 394 2.69 1.13 -49.56
CA GLU A 394 3.01 1.16 -51.00
C GLU A 394 2.16 0.19 -51.85
N GLN A 395 1.16 -0.46 -51.26
CA GLN A 395 0.23 -1.38 -51.93
C GLN A 395 0.92 -2.59 -52.60
N VAL A 396 2.07 -3.03 -52.07
CA VAL A 396 2.79 -4.21 -52.58
C VAL A 396 2.00 -5.44 -52.23
N GLU A 397 1.59 -6.19 -53.25
CA GLU A 397 0.84 -7.45 -53.09
C GLU A 397 1.69 -8.51 -52.39
N GLY A 398 1.11 -9.27 -51.44
CA GLY A 398 1.79 -10.34 -50.75
C GLY A 398 2.91 -9.89 -49.81
N ALA A 399 2.86 -8.64 -49.30
CA ALA A 399 3.88 -8.06 -48.40
C ALA A 399 4.23 -8.95 -47.20
N TYR A 400 3.25 -9.63 -46.59
CA TYR A 400 3.48 -10.55 -45.48
C TYR A 400 4.22 -11.83 -45.92
N GLU A 401 3.81 -12.42 -47.07
CA GLU A 401 4.37 -13.66 -47.62
C GLU A 401 5.83 -13.46 -48.05
N LEU A 402 6.16 -12.29 -48.59
CA LEU A 402 7.54 -11.91 -48.94
C LEU A 402 8.45 -11.96 -47.71
N LEU A 403 8.03 -11.36 -46.61
CA LEU A 403 8.79 -11.34 -45.34
C LEU A 403 8.79 -12.70 -44.64
N LYS A 404 7.69 -13.44 -44.70
CA LYS A 404 7.61 -14.80 -44.15
C LYS A 404 8.66 -15.71 -44.82
N GLY A 405 8.90 -15.57 -46.12
CA GLY A 405 9.94 -16.28 -46.86
C GLY A 405 11.36 -15.98 -46.34
N LEU A 406 11.61 -14.73 -45.90
CA LEU A 406 12.87 -14.34 -45.29
C LEU A 406 13.00 -14.84 -43.84
N THR A 407 11.96 -14.68 -43.03
CA THR A 407 12.03 -14.85 -41.57
C THR A 407 11.87 -16.29 -41.08
N ARG A 408 11.30 -17.21 -41.90
CA ARG A 408 11.10 -18.62 -41.53
C ARG A 408 12.12 -19.59 -42.14
N THR A 409 13.38 -19.15 -42.24
CA THR A 409 14.47 -19.96 -42.88
C THR A 409 15.38 -20.67 -41.90
N ASN A 410 15.14 -20.65 -40.60
CA ASN A 410 16.07 -21.12 -39.55
C ASN A 410 17.48 -20.50 -39.61
N LYS A 411 17.69 -19.48 -40.44
CA LYS A 411 18.97 -18.71 -40.51
C LYS A 411 18.88 -17.47 -39.60
N HIS A 412 19.98 -17.12 -38.99
CA HIS A 412 20.10 -15.88 -38.24
C HIS A 412 19.94 -14.68 -39.19
N ILE A 413 18.92 -13.88 -38.99
CA ILE A 413 18.64 -12.69 -39.80
C ILE A 413 19.39 -11.50 -39.17
N ASN A 414 20.42 -11.08 -39.86
CA ASN A 414 21.18 -9.88 -39.49
C ASN A 414 20.88 -8.73 -40.47
N LYS A 415 21.48 -7.56 -40.18
CA LYS A 415 21.32 -6.37 -41.02
C LYS A 415 21.59 -6.65 -42.51
N ALA A 416 22.69 -7.36 -42.85
CA ALA A 416 23.07 -7.62 -44.21
C ALA A 416 22.00 -8.44 -44.95
N ALA A 417 21.38 -9.42 -44.30
CA ALA A 417 20.29 -10.22 -44.90
C ALA A 417 19.06 -9.37 -45.19
N ILE A 418 18.72 -8.44 -44.30
CA ILE A 418 17.61 -7.48 -44.49
C ILE A 418 17.96 -6.49 -45.62
N ASP A 419 19.16 -5.95 -45.67
CA ASP A 419 19.60 -5.01 -46.70
C ASP A 419 19.55 -5.66 -48.10
N GLU A 420 20.03 -6.91 -48.25
CA GLU A 420 19.93 -7.66 -49.51
C GLU A 420 18.47 -7.95 -49.91
N PHE A 421 17.63 -8.29 -48.95
CA PHE A 421 16.20 -8.48 -49.21
C PHE A 421 15.55 -7.20 -49.71
N ILE A 422 15.81 -6.04 -49.07
CA ILE A 422 15.26 -4.74 -49.49
C ILE A 422 15.63 -4.41 -50.93
N LYS A 423 16.87 -4.73 -51.38
CA LYS A 423 17.29 -4.46 -52.75
C LYS A 423 16.42 -5.21 -53.79
N THR A 424 15.88 -6.40 -53.46
CA THR A 424 15.04 -7.21 -54.33
C THR A 424 13.59 -6.74 -54.41
N LEU A 425 13.14 -5.86 -53.53
CA LEU A 425 11.75 -5.45 -53.45
C LEU A 425 11.29 -4.63 -54.67
N PRO A 426 10.05 -4.82 -55.15
CA PRO A 426 9.49 -4.11 -56.31
C PRO A 426 8.98 -2.74 -55.94
N VAL A 427 9.81 -1.90 -55.33
CA VAL A 427 9.50 -0.52 -54.89
C VAL A 427 10.53 0.48 -55.42
N SER A 428 10.22 1.75 -55.43
CA SER A 428 11.10 2.83 -55.87
C SER A 428 12.40 2.87 -55.02
N ASN A 429 13.47 3.44 -55.59
CA ASN A 429 14.73 3.66 -54.85
C ASN A 429 14.51 4.49 -53.60
N LYS A 430 13.65 5.51 -53.67
CA LYS A 430 13.28 6.35 -52.49
C LYS A 430 12.73 5.49 -51.33
N ILE A 431 11.84 4.54 -51.66
CA ILE A 431 11.26 3.62 -50.64
C ILE A 431 12.32 2.65 -50.13
N LYS A 432 13.24 2.15 -51.01
CA LYS A 432 14.35 1.30 -50.56
C LYS A 432 15.27 2.03 -49.59
N GLU A 433 15.57 3.30 -49.85
CA GLU A 433 16.36 4.13 -48.91
C GLU A 433 15.66 4.31 -47.58
N GLU A 434 14.33 4.57 -47.58
CA GLU A 434 13.51 4.64 -46.36
C GLU A 434 13.58 3.33 -45.57
N LEU A 435 13.43 2.18 -46.22
CA LEU A 435 13.51 0.85 -45.62
C LEU A 435 14.89 0.54 -45.05
N LEU A 436 15.97 0.89 -45.77
CA LEU A 436 17.36 0.69 -45.33
C LEU A 436 17.74 1.54 -44.11
N ALA A 437 17.05 2.65 -43.88
CA ALA A 437 17.25 3.52 -42.72
C ALA A 437 16.64 2.97 -41.42
N ILE A 438 15.78 1.95 -41.51
CA ILE A 438 15.14 1.36 -40.32
C ILE A 438 16.11 0.43 -39.62
N THR A 439 16.26 0.63 -38.32
CA THR A 439 17.07 -0.21 -37.43
C THR A 439 16.26 -0.58 -36.18
N PRO A 440 16.65 -1.63 -35.47
CA PRO A 440 16.00 -1.94 -34.18
C PRO A 440 16.07 -0.79 -33.19
N GLU A 441 17.09 0.06 -33.25
CA GLU A 441 17.30 1.19 -32.35
C GLU A 441 16.38 2.38 -32.65
N ASN A 442 15.94 2.55 -33.91
CA ASN A 442 15.08 3.69 -34.29
C ASN A 442 13.62 3.29 -34.56
N TYR A 443 13.32 1.97 -34.54
CA TYR A 443 11.95 1.47 -34.67
C TYR A 443 11.26 1.34 -33.31
N THR A 444 11.25 2.39 -32.52
CA THR A 444 10.72 2.39 -31.15
C THR A 444 9.37 3.10 -31.01
N GLY A 445 8.87 3.70 -32.09
CA GLY A 445 7.61 4.45 -32.10
C GLY A 445 7.69 5.77 -31.31
N TYR A 446 6.60 6.12 -30.66
CA TYR A 446 6.52 7.32 -29.83
C TYR A 446 6.96 7.04 -28.40
N ASN A 447 7.58 8.03 -27.78
CA ASN A 447 7.84 8.02 -26.34
C ASN A 447 6.58 8.50 -25.59
N TYR A 448 6.51 8.24 -24.27
CA TYR A 448 5.40 8.65 -23.40
C TYR A 448 5.44 10.15 -23.09
#